data_0dc7c1f2d9f379bd4c63290ced5e6f5e
#
_entry.id   0dc7c1f2d9f379bd4c63290ced5e6f5e
#
_cell.length_a   1.000
_cell.length_b   1.000
_cell.length_c   1.000
_cell.angle_alpha   90.00
_cell.angle_beta   90.00
_cell.angle_gamma   90.00
#
_symmetry.space_group_name_H-M   'P 1'
#
loop_
_entity.id
_entity.type
_entity.pdbx_description
1 polymer ?
#
loop_
_entity_poly.entity_id
_entity_poly.type
_entity_poly.pdbx_seq_one_letter_code
_entity_poly.pdbx_strand_id
1 'polypeptide(L)'
;MGLPLRAFHQRVVLASIVVHAATAWFSTGWYGDDEHYQVIAFAQQRMGELPAHELAWEFDARIRSAFLPSITYGMVHLCRTIAITDPFVITFGLRLITALCALLVVHFFVRSVLPQVSGPLQRPYVLLAYFLWFLPYQHVRFAADSWGGLLLLAGITALLNDGRNKRAGLFAGILFGLAVQVKPAVGVACVGMVLWWLANGDRRAARAAQLVLGLLAALIGGGLLDAWFYGRPSPVLLNYLHMAITGSGPLPLGTYPWFYYVPWIIKYAIWPIGALILVALLLLTWRSPRSWPVWTVWPYLLVLSLVPHKEVRFLFPLVDLVPVVLVLAWQALPEGRAKRTLASHAVLVPLVVINLCALLVAGITAAGTGRTRLAGALRHEHVPGPTTIGYALDEVGIWKIRIPSFYLPTNMTDIGSWRSGSDNTAPTFLIAPLPDPRMSNPAATAPAGYERIAATEPSWVEPLFWLYNPDRPPPYLLYVRSSRIGTP
;
A
#
# COMPACT_ATOMS: atom_id res chain seq x y z
N MET A 1 36.26 -14.34 -9.51
CA MET A 1 36.32 -13.20 -8.54
C MET A 1 34.96 -12.51 -8.50
N GLY A 2 34.32 -12.41 -7.32
CA GLY A 2 33.01 -11.77 -7.20
C GLY A 2 33.12 -10.24 -7.21
N LEU A 3 32.10 -9.57 -7.74
CA LEU A 3 32.01 -8.09 -7.74
C LEU A 3 32.16 -7.52 -6.31
N PRO A 4 32.86 -6.39 -6.13
CA PRO A 4 32.86 -5.66 -4.87
C PRO A 4 31.42 -5.35 -4.42
N LEU A 5 31.14 -5.40 -3.13
CA LEU A 5 29.77 -5.20 -2.59
C LEU A 5 29.12 -3.89 -3.05
N ARG A 6 29.92 -2.81 -3.14
CA ARG A 6 29.43 -1.50 -3.64
C ARG A 6 28.93 -1.59 -5.09
N ALA A 7 29.69 -2.21 -5.97
CA ALA A 7 29.30 -2.37 -7.37
C ALA A 7 28.08 -3.32 -7.51
N PHE A 8 28.03 -4.36 -6.69
CA PHE A 8 26.85 -5.24 -6.60
C PHE A 8 25.60 -4.46 -6.19
N HIS A 9 25.68 -3.68 -5.10
CA HIS A 9 24.54 -2.88 -4.62
C HIS A 9 24.08 -1.87 -5.69
N GLN A 10 24.98 -1.20 -6.38
CA GLN A 10 24.65 -0.28 -7.49
C GLN A 10 23.88 -0.98 -8.61
N ARG A 11 24.28 -2.18 -9.01
CA ARG A 11 23.56 -2.98 -10.03
C ARG A 11 22.18 -3.40 -9.56
N VAL A 12 22.04 -3.79 -8.29
CA VAL A 12 20.75 -4.11 -7.69
C VAL A 12 19.83 -2.90 -7.68
N VAL A 13 20.32 -1.72 -7.33
CA VAL A 13 19.55 -0.46 -7.39
C VAL A 13 19.07 -0.17 -8.82
N LEU A 14 19.96 -0.28 -9.83
CA LEU A 14 19.57 -0.07 -11.22
C LEU A 14 18.50 -1.05 -11.69
N ALA A 15 18.66 -2.34 -11.36
CA ALA A 15 17.65 -3.36 -11.67
C ALA A 15 16.32 -3.06 -10.94
N SER A 16 16.39 -2.59 -9.69
CA SER A 16 15.20 -2.28 -8.91
C SER A 16 14.45 -1.04 -9.45
N ILE A 17 15.15 -0.04 -10.02
CA ILE A 17 14.51 1.08 -10.72
C ILE A 17 13.61 0.57 -11.85
N VAL A 18 14.10 -0.39 -12.65
CA VAL A 18 13.33 -0.98 -13.76
C VAL A 18 12.10 -1.73 -13.22
N VAL A 19 12.28 -2.56 -12.18
CA VAL A 19 11.18 -3.33 -11.58
C VAL A 19 10.13 -2.38 -10.99
N HIS A 20 10.54 -1.35 -10.26
CA HIS A 20 9.61 -0.38 -9.66
C HIS A 20 8.89 0.48 -10.71
N ALA A 21 9.59 0.90 -11.77
CA ALA A 21 8.95 1.62 -12.89
C ALA A 21 7.91 0.74 -13.60
N ALA A 22 8.25 -0.53 -13.88
CA ALA A 22 7.32 -1.49 -14.45
C ALA A 22 6.12 -1.72 -13.50
N THR A 23 6.36 -1.92 -12.21
CA THR A 23 5.30 -2.09 -11.21
C THR A 23 4.43 -0.83 -11.13
N ALA A 24 5.01 0.37 -11.14
CA ALA A 24 4.25 1.62 -11.14
C ALA A 24 3.36 1.77 -12.38
N TRP A 25 3.80 1.26 -13.52
CA TRP A 25 3.04 1.31 -14.78
C TRP A 25 1.91 0.29 -14.80
N PHE A 26 2.20 -0.99 -14.54
CA PHE A 26 1.26 -2.08 -14.74
C PHE A 26 0.35 -2.33 -13.52
N SER A 27 0.85 -2.16 -12.29
CA SER A 27 0.08 -2.39 -11.06
C SER A 27 -0.79 -1.18 -10.74
N THR A 28 -1.76 -0.92 -11.64
CA THR A 28 -2.71 0.19 -11.51
C THR A 28 -3.68 -0.02 -10.35
N GLY A 29 -4.36 1.04 -9.92
CA GLY A 29 -5.36 0.99 -8.86
C GLY A 29 -4.73 1.09 -7.46
N TRP A 30 -5.43 0.55 -6.49
CA TRP A 30 -5.15 0.69 -5.05
C TRP A 30 -5.45 -0.63 -4.32
N TYR A 31 -4.78 -0.85 -3.20
CA TYR A 31 -5.03 -2.02 -2.36
C TYR A 31 -6.30 -1.85 -1.52
N GLY A 32 -6.42 -0.73 -0.82
CA GLY A 32 -7.58 -0.37 -0.01
C GLY A 32 -8.26 0.88 -0.53
N ASP A 33 -9.58 0.97 -0.38
CA ASP A 33 -10.40 2.07 -0.89
C ASP A 33 -9.95 3.45 -0.38
N ASP A 34 -9.39 3.51 0.80
CA ASP A 34 -8.83 4.73 1.39
C ASP A 34 -7.75 5.40 0.52
N GLU A 35 -6.99 4.61 -0.26
CA GLU A 35 -5.95 5.15 -1.16
C GLU A 35 -6.55 6.04 -2.26
N HIS A 36 -7.79 5.77 -2.65
CA HIS A 36 -8.52 6.61 -3.59
C HIS A 36 -9.39 7.65 -2.87
N TYR A 37 -10.31 7.19 -2.03
CA TYR A 37 -11.37 8.05 -1.46
C TYR A 37 -10.88 9.05 -0.42
N GLN A 38 -9.75 8.78 0.27
CA GLN A 38 -9.15 9.70 1.23
C GLN A 38 -8.00 10.52 0.64
N VAL A 39 -7.54 10.21 -0.58
CA VAL A 39 -6.40 10.88 -1.21
C VAL A 39 -6.83 11.60 -2.49
N ILE A 40 -7.29 10.84 -3.51
CA ILE A 40 -7.65 11.41 -4.81
C ILE A 40 -8.98 12.16 -4.74
N ALA A 41 -10.02 11.57 -4.13
CA ALA A 41 -11.31 12.22 -4.01
C ALA A 41 -11.24 13.50 -3.13
N PHE A 42 -10.42 13.51 -2.07
CA PHE A 42 -10.19 14.73 -1.28
C PHE A 42 -9.53 15.84 -2.12
N ALA A 43 -8.57 15.48 -2.99
CA ALA A 43 -7.97 16.43 -3.92
C ALA A 43 -8.99 16.94 -4.94
N GLN A 44 -9.86 16.07 -5.50
CA GLN A 44 -10.96 16.49 -6.39
C GLN A 44 -11.91 17.47 -5.72
N GLN A 45 -12.27 17.24 -4.45
CA GLN A 45 -13.07 18.17 -3.67
C GLN A 45 -12.39 19.55 -3.57
N ARG A 46 -11.08 19.57 -3.27
CA ARG A 46 -10.31 20.83 -3.20
C ARG A 46 -10.25 21.55 -4.54
N MET A 47 -10.36 20.83 -5.66
CA MET A 47 -10.45 21.39 -7.02
C MET A 47 -11.90 21.82 -7.40
N GLY A 48 -12.91 21.52 -6.58
CA GLY A 48 -14.31 21.76 -6.89
C GLY A 48 -14.93 20.77 -7.88
N GLU A 49 -14.33 19.60 -8.07
CA GLU A 49 -14.74 18.59 -9.07
C GLU A 49 -15.61 17.49 -8.48
N LEU A 50 -15.61 17.33 -7.17
CA LEU A 50 -16.40 16.32 -6.48
C LEU A 50 -17.25 16.97 -5.41
N PRO A 51 -18.58 16.76 -5.39
CA PRO A 51 -19.45 17.33 -4.39
C PRO A 51 -19.21 16.67 -3.00
N ALA A 52 -19.43 17.43 -1.94
CA ALA A 52 -19.12 16.99 -0.57
C ALA A 52 -19.86 15.69 -0.16
N HIS A 53 -21.08 15.46 -0.67
CA HIS A 53 -21.88 14.27 -0.33
C HIS A 53 -21.35 12.95 -0.95
N GLU A 54 -20.41 13.02 -1.92
CA GLU A 54 -19.74 11.86 -2.49
C GLU A 54 -18.42 11.52 -1.78
N LEU A 55 -18.01 12.36 -0.82
CA LEU A 55 -16.77 12.14 -0.06
C LEU A 55 -16.95 11.10 1.04
N ALA A 56 -15.85 10.44 1.36
CA ALA A 56 -15.78 9.63 2.57
C ALA A 56 -16.01 10.52 3.81
N TRP A 57 -16.74 9.99 4.79
CA TRP A 57 -17.11 10.70 6.02
C TRP A 57 -15.92 11.31 6.80
N GLU A 58 -14.74 10.71 6.62
CA GLU A 58 -13.49 11.20 7.21
C GLU A 58 -13.11 12.61 6.78
N PHE A 59 -13.62 13.06 5.63
CA PHE A 59 -13.40 14.44 5.17
C PHE A 59 -14.06 15.44 6.10
N ASP A 60 -15.34 15.24 6.40
CA ASP A 60 -16.11 16.13 7.30
C ASP A 60 -15.61 16.03 8.74
N ALA A 61 -15.26 14.82 9.20
CA ALA A 61 -14.64 14.59 10.49
C ALA A 61 -13.23 15.16 10.61
N ARG A 62 -12.57 15.48 9.49
CA ARG A 62 -11.20 16.00 9.43
C ARG A 62 -10.23 15.19 10.28
N ILE A 63 -10.20 13.88 10.02
CA ILE A 63 -9.34 12.93 10.71
C ILE A 63 -8.20 12.41 9.83
N ARG A 64 -8.10 12.90 8.59
CA ARG A 64 -7.05 12.51 7.64
C ARG A 64 -6.20 13.71 7.27
N SER A 65 -4.87 13.54 7.34
CA SER A 65 -3.92 14.57 6.95
C SER A 65 -4.06 14.93 5.47
N ALA A 66 -3.97 16.21 5.18
CA ALA A 66 -3.95 16.74 3.83
C ALA A 66 -2.63 16.51 3.08
N PHE A 67 -1.63 15.84 3.67
CA PHE A 67 -0.30 15.67 3.06
C PHE A 67 -0.37 14.99 1.69
N LEU A 68 -0.94 13.80 1.59
CA LEU A 68 -1.08 13.08 0.32
C LEU A 68 -2.11 13.73 -0.62
N PRO A 69 -3.29 14.17 -0.17
CA PRO A 69 -4.21 14.94 -1.00
C PRO A 69 -3.59 16.20 -1.61
N SER A 70 -2.73 16.92 -0.87
CA SER A 70 -2.03 18.10 -1.40
C SER A 70 -1.02 17.78 -2.49
N ILE A 71 -0.30 16.65 -2.36
CA ILE A 71 0.59 16.16 -3.44
C ILE A 71 -0.24 15.80 -4.68
N THR A 72 -1.38 15.12 -4.49
CA THR A 72 -2.30 14.79 -5.58
C THR A 72 -2.82 16.06 -6.26
N TYR A 73 -3.28 17.04 -5.49
CA TYR A 73 -3.72 18.34 -5.97
C TYR A 73 -2.63 19.01 -6.83
N GLY A 74 -1.40 19.09 -6.33
CA GLY A 74 -0.26 19.64 -7.08
C GLY A 74 0.06 18.86 -8.35
N MET A 75 0.02 17.51 -8.31
CA MET A 75 0.26 16.66 -9.47
C MET A 75 -0.79 16.87 -10.55
N VAL A 76 -2.08 16.91 -10.20
CA VAL A 76 -3.17 17.15 -11.15
C VAL A 76 -3.01 18.52 -11.82
N HIS A 77 -2.74 19.56 -11.03
CA HIS A 77 -2.49 20.89 -11.58
C HIS A 77 -1.29 20.91 -12.53
N LEU A 78 -0.17 20.33 -12.12
CA LEU A 78 1.03 20.24 -12.96
C LEU A 78 0.74 19.50 -14.28
N CYS A 79 0.07 18.36 -14.24
CA CYS A 79 -0.29 17.59 -15.42
C CYS A 79 -1.19 18.41 -16.36
N ARG A 80 -2.17 19.12 -15.82
CA ARG A 80 -3.10 19.93 -16.60
C ARG A 80 -2.44 21.15 -17.26
N THR A 81 -1.42 21.76 -16.61
CA THR A 81 -0.68 22.88 -17.23
C THR A 81 0.08 22.45 -18.48
N ILE A 82 0.37 21.16 -18.63
CA ILE A 82 1.02 20.56 -19.82
C ILE A 82 0.04 19.70 -20.64
N ALA A 83 -1.26 19.99 -20.51
CA ALA A 83 -2.36 19.33 -21.23
C ALA A 83 -2.50 17.81 -21.01
N ILE A 84 -1.96 17.26 -19.92
CA ILE A 84 -2.15 15.86 -19.49
C ILE A 84 -3.40 15.81 -18.61
N THR A 85 -4.47 15.22 -19.13
CA THR A 85 -5.76 15.05 -18.41
C THR A 85 -6.12 13.59 -18.15
N ASP A 86 -5.33 12.64 -18.67
CA ASP A 86 -5.58 11.21 -18.48
C ASP A 86 -5.33 10.80 -17.03
N PRO A 87 -6.36 10.27 -16.30
CA PRO A 87 -6.25 9.87 -14.92
C PRO A 87 -5.22 8.73 -14.68
N PHE A 88 -5.00 7.87 -15.70
CA PHE A 88 -4.01 6.79 -15.60
C PHE A 88 -2.59 7.33 -15.63
N VAL A 89 -2.31 8.34 -16.46
CA VAL A 89 -1.01 9.02 -16.51
C VAL A 89 -0.76 9.80 -15.22
N ILE A 90 -1.76 10.51 -14.71
CA ILE A 90 -1.68 11.25 -13.44
C ILE A 90 -1.37 10.29 -12.28
N THR A 91 -2.13 9.21 -12.16
CA THR A 91 -1.92 8.23 -11.08
C THR A 91 -0.66 7.40 -11.26
N PHE A 92 -0.19 7.17 -12.49
CA PHE A 92 1.15 6.65 -12.74
C PHE A 92 2.22 7.59 -12.18
N GLY A 93 2.10 8.90 -12.39
CA GLY A 93 3.00 9.89 -11.80
C GLY A 93 3.06 9.80 -10.27
N LEU A 94 1.93 9.66 -9.59
CA LEU A 94 1.86 9.49 -8.12
C LEU A 94 2.56 8.19 -7.67
N ARG A 95 2.32 7.07 -8.38
CA ARG A 95 3.00 5.80 -8.12
C ARG A 95 4.50 5.88 -8.36
N LEU A 96 4.92 6.56 -9.42
CA LEU A 96 6.33 6.72 -9.76
C LEU A 96 7.07 7.58 -8.72
N ILE A 97 6.47 8.68 -8.26
CA ILE A 97 7.05 9.50 -7.16
C ILE A 97 7.21 8.65 -5.91
N THR A 98 6.20 7.85 -5.54
CA THR A 98 6.30 6.94 -4.38
C THR A 98 7.45 5.96 -4.57
N ALA A 99 7.57 5.34 -5.75
CA ALA A 99 8.65 4.43 -6.07
C ALA A 99 10.04 5.06 -5.93
N LEU A 100 10.22 6.27 -6.45
CA LEU A 100 11.49 6.99 -6.37
C LEU A 100 11.85 7.36 -4.93
N CYS A 101 10.88 7.85 -4.15
CA CYS A 101 11.05 8.12 -2.71
C CYS A 101 11.40 6.84 -1.95
N ALA A 102 10.70 5.74 -2.21
CA ALA A 102 10.97 4.45 -1.60
C ALA A 102 12.38 3.96 -1.91
N LEU A 103 12.79 3.95 -3.18
CA LEU A 103 14.13 3.53 -3.58
C LEU A 103 15.22 4.39 -2.94
N LEU A 104 14.99 5.69 -2.81
CA LEU A 104 15.93 6.61 -2.14
C LEU A 104 16.05 6.25 -0.64
N VAL A 105 14.94 6.10 0.05
CA VAL A 105 14.90 5.76 1.49
C VAL A 105 15.52 4.39 1.73
N VAL A 106 15.11 3.37 0.97
CA VAL A 106 15.65 2.01 1.06
C VAL A 106 17.16 1.98 0.77
N HIS A 107 17.64 2.77 -0.20
CA HIS A 107 19.07 2.86 -0.50
C HIS A 107 19.88 3.32 0.73
N PHE A 108 19.47 4.40 1.37
CA PHE A 108 20.14 4.89 2.56
C PHE A 108 19.96 3.96 3.76
N PHE A 109 18.80 3.38 3.93
CA PHE A 109 18.53 2.40 4.98
C PHE A 109 19.43 1.16 4.86
N VAL A 110 19.50 0.56 3.68
CA VAL A 110 20.38 -0.60 3.42
C VAL A 110 21.83 -0.26 3.78
N ARG A 111 22.33 0.90 3.37
CA ARG A 111 23.69 1.34 3.71
C ARG A 111 23.92 1.52 5.21
N SER A 112 22.91 1.93 5.94
CA SER A 112 22.97 2.12 7.39
C SER A 112 22.95 0.80 8.16
N VAL A 113 22.29 -0.22 7.61
CA VAL A 113 22.17 -1.55 8.23
C VAL A 113 23.33 -2.49 7.84
N LEU A 114 23.90 -2.33 6.64
CA LEU A 114 24.97 -3.20 6.14
C LEU A 114 26.13 -3.46 7.13
N PRO A 115 26.59 -2.47 7.95
CA PRO A 115 27.62 -2.72 8.96
C PRO A 115 27.22 -3.71 10.06
N GLN A 116 25.92 -3.93 10.29
CA GLN A 116 25.38 -4.87 11.27
C GLN A 116 25.20 -6.28 10.67
N VAL A 117 25.34 -6.42 9.34
CA VAL A 117 25.15 -7.67 8.60
C VAL A 117 26.50 -8.33 8.31
N SER A 118 26.66 -9.60 8.68
CA SER A 118 27.86 -10.38 8.40
C SER A 118 28.14 -10.49 6.90
N GLY A 119 29.41 -10.51 6.49
CA GLY A 119 29.87 -10.45 5.12
C GLY A 119 29.13 -11.38 4.14
N PRO A 120 28.98 -12.70 4.46
CA PRO A 120 28.25 -13.64 3.61
C PRO A 120 26.78 -13.29 3.38
N LEU A 121 26.14 -12.59 4.32
CA LEU A 121 24.72 -12.23 4.26
C LEU A 121 24.44 -10.84 3.65
N GLN A 122 25.47 -10.03 3.42
CA GLN A 122 25.29 -8.68 2.88
C GLN A 122 24.62 -8.65 1.50
N ARG A 123 25.01 -9.57 0.60
CA ARG A 123 24.37 -9.67 -0.73
C ARG A 123 22.93 -10.19 -0.65
N PRO A 124 22.62 -11.27 0.05
CA PRO A 124 21.23 -11.69 0.32
C PRO A 124 20.38 -10.57 0.93
N TYR A 125 20.92 -9.83 1.91
CA TYR A 125 20.22 -8.70 2.50
C TYR A 125 19.87 -7.62 1.47
N VAL A 126 20.84 -7.23 0.63
CA VAL A 126 20.60 -6.25 -0.45
C VAL A 126 19.51 -6.77 -1.40
N LEU A 127 19.55 -8.03 -1.82
CA LEU A 127 18.51 -8.58 -2.71
C LEU A 127 17.13 -8.60 -2.04
N LEU A 128 17.04 -9.02 -0.80
CA LEU A 128 15.77 -9.03 -0.06
C LEU A 128 15.19 -7.63 0.11
N ALA A 129 16.02 -6.63 0.42
CA ALA A 129 15.56 -5.26 0.63
C ALA A 129 14.96 -4.60 -0.63
N TYR A 130 15.31 -5.07 -1.82
CA TYR A 130 14.79 -4.50 -3.07
C TYR A 130 13.80 -5.43 -3.80
N PHE A 131 13.87 -6.76 -3.60
CA PHE A 131 13.14 -7.73 -4.41
C PHE A 131 12.33 -8.77 -3.60
N LEU A 132 12.17 -8.57 -2.29
CA LEU A 132 11.16 -9.34 -1.58
C LEU A 132 9.80 -8.94 -2.16
N TRP A 133 9.03 -9.91 -2.65
CA TRP A 133 7.98 -9.74 -3.65
C TRP A 133 6.97 -8.62 -3.38
N PHE A 134 6.61 -8.43 -2.11
CA PHE A 134 5.64 -7.41 -1.72
C PHE A 134 6.23 -6.00 -1.62
N LEU A 135 7.58 -5.83 -1.55
CA LEU A 135 8.20 -4.51 -1.42
C LEU A 135 8.02 -3.64 -2.67
N PRO A 136 8.36 -4.08 -3.90
CA PRO A 136 8.10 -3.28 -5.09
C PRO A 136 6.62 -2.93 -5.26
N TYR A 137 5.71 -3.85 -4.88
CA TYR A 137 4.28 -3.57 -4.87
C TYR A 137 3.91 -2.46 -3.89
N GLN A 138 4.43 -2.50 -2.64
CA GLN A 138 4.17 -1.48 -1.62
C GLN A 138 4.82 -0.14 -1.94
N HIS A 139 6.02 -0.17 -2.52
CA HIS A 139 6.78 1.02 -2.88
C HIS A 139 6.14 1.84 -4.00
N VAL A 140 5.15 1.32 -4.71
CA VAL A 140 4.39 2.09 -5.70
C VAL A 140 3.01 2.52 -5.18
N ARG A 141 2.57 2.10 -3.98
CA ARG A 141 1.27 2.49 -3.43
C ARG A 141 1.31 3.91 -2.89
N PHE A 142 0.60 4.82 -3.53
CA PHE A 142 0.44 6.20 -3.07
C PHE A 142 -0.66 6.26 -1.99
N ALA A 143 -0.32 5.75 -0.82
CA ALA A 143 -1.21 5.49 0.31
C ALA A 143 -0.61 5.92 1.64
N ALA A 144 -1.45 6.26 2.61
CA ALA A 144 -1.00 6.67 3.94
C ALA A 144 -0.17 5.59 4.65
N ASP A 145 -0.51 4.31 4.46
CA ASP A 145 0.21 3.19 5.06
C ASP A 145 1.64 3.07 4.50
N SER A 146 1.80 3.14 3.18
CA SER A 146 3.11 3.08 2.51
C SER A 146 3.98 4.29 2.83
N TRP A 147 3.42 5.50 2.73
CA TRP A 147 4.16 6.72 3.02
C TRP A 147 4.51 6.87 4.51
N GLY A 148 3.59 6.48 5.42
CA GLY A 148 3.89 6.41 6.84
C GLY A 148 5.05 5.46 7.15
N GLY A 149 5.10 4.29 6.49
CA GLY A 149 6.21 3.34 6.58
C GLY A 149 7.52 3.88 6.03
N LEU A 150 7.51 4.52 4.87
CA LEU A 150 8.72 5.14 4.29
C LEU A 150 9.28 6.26 5.15
N LEU A 151 8.43 7.11 5.72
CA LEU A 151 8.84 8.17 6.64
C LEU A 151 9.39 7.59 7.95
N LEU A 152 8.79 6.52 8.49
CA LEU A 152 9.33 5.76 9.62
C LEU A 152 10.72 5.22 9.28
N LEU A 153 10.89 4.55 8.15
CA LEU A 153 12.16 3.99 7.70
C LEU A 153 13.24 5.04 7.53
N ALA A 154 12.88 6.21 6.97
CA ALA A 154 13.79 7.35 6.83
C ALA A 154 14.21 7.90 8.20
N GLY A 155 13.30 8.01 9.16
CA GLY A 155 13.60 8.43 10.54
C GLY A 155 14.50 7.43 11.27
N ILE A 156 14.24 6.13 11.13
CA ILE A 156 15.13 5.05 11.63
C ILE A 156 16.52 5.20 11.02
N THR A 157 16.60 5.43 9.70
CA THR A 157 17.86 5.62 8.98
C THR A 157 18.65 6.80 9.56
N ALA A 158 17.98 7.91 9.85
CA ALA A 158 18.63 9.07 10.47
C ALA A 158 19.21 8.72 11.84
N LEU A 159 18.47 8.01 12.70
CA LEU A 159 18.93 7.60 14.03
C LEU A 159 20.07 6.57 13.97
N LEU A 160 20.04 5.62 13.03
CA LEU A 160 21.15 4.65 12.86
C LEU A 160 22.46 5.31 12.39
N ASN A 161 22.38 6.51 11.78
CA ASN A 161 23.55 7.30 11.35
C ASN A 161 23.92 8.42 12.33
N ASP A 162 23.40 8.42 13.55
CA ASP A 162 23.62 9.49 14.55
C ASP A 162 25.11 9.75 14.86
N GLY A 163 25.95 8.74 14.90
CA GLY A 163 27.40 8.91 15.07
C GLY A 163 28.09 9.70 13.95
N ARG A 164 27.45 9.80 12.78
CA ARG A 164 27.98 10.52 11.58
C ARG A 164 27.32 11.88 11.37
N ASN A 165 26.13 12.10 11.92
CA ASN A 165 25.35 13.32 11.72
C ASN A 165 24.88 13.92 13.03
N LYS A 166 25.46 15.06 13.41
CA LYS A 166 25.10 15.78 14.66
C LYS A 166 23.64 16.26 14.72
N ARG A 167 22.93 16.29 13.58
CA ARG A 167 21.50 16.68 13.46
C ARG A 167 20.59 15.48 13.27
N ALA A 168 21.07 14.27 13.49
CA ALA A 168 20.27 13.05 13.29
C ALA A 168 18.95 13.07 14.08
N GLY A 169 18.98 13.54 15.34
CA GLY A 169 17.77 13.70 16.15
C GLY A 169 16.75 14.65 15.51
N LEU A 170 17.20 15.81 15.00
CA LEU A 170 16.32 16.79 14.34
C LEU A 170 15.64 16.19 13.10
N PHE A 171 16.43 15.57 12.20
CA PHE A 171 15.90 14.94 10.99
C PHE A 171 14.95 13.79 11.34
N ALA A 172 15.31 12.94 12.31
CA ALA A 172 14.42 11.87 12.75
C ALA A 172 13.11 12.42 13.32
N GLY A 173 13.18 13.48 14.13
CA GLY A 173 12.00 14.15 14.67
C GLY A 173 11.05 14.67 13.57
N ILE A 174 11.60 15.34 12.54
CA ILE A 174 10.82 15.81 11.38
C ILE A 174 10.16 14.61 10.67
N LEU A 175 10.92 13.56 10.36
CA LEU A 175 10.43 12.40 9.63
C LEU A 175 9.38 11.61 10.42
N PHE A 176 9.59 11.41 11.71
CA PHE A 176 8.61 10.77 12.59
C PHE A 176 7.35 11.62 12.77
N GLY A 177 7.50 12.96 12.88
CA GLY A 177 6.36 13.87 12.93
C GLY A 177 5.50 13.79 11.66
N LEU A 178 6.13 13.77 10.48
CA LEU A 178 5.43 13.57 9.21
C LEU A 178 4.81 12.16 9.14
N ALA A 179 5.51 11.12 9.59
CA ALA A 179 4.98 9.75 9.64
C ALA A 179 3.69 9.67 10.48
N VAL A 180 3.70 10.30 11.66
CA VAL A 180 2.53 10.37 12.56
C VAL A 180 1.38 11.15 11.94
N GLN A 181 1.66 12.23 11.22
CA GLN A 181 0.61 12.99 10.52
C GLN A 181 -0.02 12.18 9.40
N VAL A 182 0.80 11.54 8.57
CA VAL A 182 0.32 10.73 7.44
C VAL A 182 -0.44 9.49 7.92
N LYS A 183 0.10 8.81 8.95
CA LYS A 183 -0.49 7.59 9.54
C LYS A 183 -0.25 7.58 11.05
N PRO A 184 -1.18 8.09 11.86
CA PRO A 184 -0.98 8.26 13.31
C PRO A 184 -0.57 6.98 14.05
N ALA A 185 -1.07 5.81 13.65
CA ALA A 185 -0.70 4.54 14.25
C ALA A 185 0.81 4.25 14.20
N VAL A 186 1.52 4.74 13.18
CA VAL A 186 2.98 4.58 13.03
C VAL A 186 3.75 5.22 14.19
N GLY A 187 3.14 6.18 14.89
CA GLY A 187 3.72 6.81 16.09
C GLY A 187 4.17 5.80 17.15
N VAL A 188 3.49 4.67 17.27
CA VAL A 188 3.86 3.61 18.21
C VAL A 188 5.22 2.97 17.85
N ALA A 189 5.45 2.71 16.56
CA ALA A 189 6.75 2.21 16.09
C ALA A 189 7.86 3.27 16.24
N CYS A 190 7.53 4.55 15.98
CA CYS A 190 8.45 5.67 16.22
C CYS A 190 8.88 5.73 17.69
N VAL A 191 7.93 5.61 18.63
CA VAL A 191 8.22 5.59 20.08
C VAL A 191 9.15 4.43 20.44
N GLY A 192 8.87 3.22 19.95
CA GLY A 192 9.74 2.06 20.17
C GLY A 192 11.18 2.29 19.71
N MET A 193 11.36 2.84 18.51
CA MET A 193 12.68 3.17 17.96
C MET A 193 13.39 4.29 18.77
N VAL A 194 12.65 5.33 19.15
CA VAL A 194 13.19 6.44 19.96
C VAL A 194 13.65 5.94 21.34
N LEU A 195 12.86 5.11 22.00
CA LEU A 195 13.21 4.53 23.29
C LEU A 195 14.48 3.68 23.19
N TRP A 196 14.59 2.86 22.14
CA TRP A 196 15.82 2.10 21.88
C TRP A 196 17.02 3.02 21.67
N TRP A 197 16.87 4.06 20.85
CA TRP A 197 17.95 5.00 20.55
C TRP A 197 18.42 5.78 21.79
N LEU A 198 17.48 6.27 22.61
CA LEU A 198 17.80 6.94 23.87
C LEU A 198 18.47 6.00 24.90
N ALA A 199 18.06 4.72 24.93
CA ALA A 199 18.66 3.73 25.83
C ALA A 199 20.10 3.41 25.48
N ASN A 200 20.50 3.50 24.20
CA ASN A 200 21.82 3.11 23.71
C ASN A 200 22.73 4.31 23.33
N GLY A 201 22.29 5.54 23.55
CA GLY A 201 23.04 6.74 23.14
C GLY A 201 23.74 7.48 24.30
N ASP A 202 24.84 8.21 23.99
CA ASP A 202 25.66 8.91 24.98
C ASP A 202 25.20 10.33 25.34
N ARG A 203 24.55 11.05 24.43
CA ARG A 203 24.14 12.46 24.61
C ARG A 203 22.63 12.64 24.67
N ARG A 204 22.00 11.98 25.61
CA ARG A 204 20.53 11.79 25.66
C ARG A 204 19.73 13.10 25.65
N ALA A 205 20.07 14.08 26.49
CA ALA A 205 19.28 15.33 26.60
C ALA A 205 19.32 16.19 25.33
N ALA A 206 20.50 16.46 24.78
CA ALA A 206 20.63 17.27 23.56
C ALA A 206 19.99 16.59 22.33
N ARG A 207 20.09 15.26 22.25
CA ARG A 207 19.47 14.47 21.17
C ARG A 207 17.95 14.45 21.29
N ALA A 208 17.43 14.28 22.51
CA ALA A 208 15.99 14.35 22.78
C ALA A 208 15.42 15.72 22.43
N ALA A 209 16.11 16.82 22.77
CA ALA A 209 15.69 18.17 22.42
C ALA A 209 15.63 18.37 20.90
N GLN A 210 16.62 17.90 20.13
CA GLN A 210 16.60 17.95 18.68
C GLN A 210 15.42 17.17 18.09
N LEU A 211 15.14 15.97 18.60
CA LEU A 211 14.04 15.12 18.13
C LEU A 211 12.69 15.79 18.41
N VAL A 212 12.51 16.34 19.62
CA VAL A 212 11.29 17.10 19.98
C VAL A 212 11.12 18.33 19.09
N LEU A 213 12.18 19.09 18.85
CA LEU A 213 12.14 20.26 17.98
C LEU A 213 11.72 19.88 16.54
N GLY A 214 12.31 18.79 15.99
CA GLY A 214 11.95 18.28 14.67
C GLY A 214 10.50 17.81 14.60
N LEU A 215 10.05 17.08 15.63
CA LEU A 215 8.67 16.63 15.75
C LEU A 215 7.69 17.79 15.76
N LEU A 216 7.94 18.80 16.60
CA LEU A 216 7.09 19.99 16.68
C LEU A 216 7.07 20.76 15.36
N ALA A 217 8.23 20.93 14.70
CA ALA A 217 8.29 21.59 13.40
C ALA A 217 7.44 20.87 12.35
N ALA A 218 7.49 19.54 12.30
CA ALA A 218 6.66 18.73 11.41
C ALA A 218 5.17 18.84 11.74
N LEU A 219 4.79 18.76 13.02
CA LEU A 219 3.40 18.87 13.46
C LEU A 219 2.81 20.24 13.15
N ILE A 220 3.59 21.32 13.36
CA ILE A 220 3.16 22.68 13.01
C ILE A 220 3.02 22.81 11.49
N GLY A 221 4.03 22.43 10.72
CA GLY A 221 4.01 22.51 9.25
C GLY A 221 2.85 21.75 8.65
N GLY A 222 2.58 20.54 9.13
CA GLY A 222 1.45 19.77 8.66
C GLY A 222 0.10 20.30 9.12
N GLY A 223 -0.01 20.83 10.34
CA GLY A 223 -1.22 21.53 10.80
C GLY A 223 -1.54 22.77 9.95
N LEU A 224 -0.52 23.50 9.51
CA LEU A 224 -0.69 24.60 8.55
C LEU A 224 -1.15 24.11 7.17
N LEU A 225 -0.59 22.99 6.69
CA LEU A 225 -1.02 22.36 5.46
C LEU A 225 -2.48 21.88 5.54
N ASP A 226 -2.86 21.25 6.66
CA ASP A 226 -4.23 20.81 6.90
C ASP A 226 -5.18 22.00 6.95
N ALA A 227 -4.81 23.10 7.62
CA ALA A 227 -5.62 24.32 7.68
C ALA A 227 -5.83 24.95 6.29
N TRP A 228 -4.78 24.99 5.48
CA TRP A 228 -4.87 25.46 4.10
C TRP A 228 -5.78 24.57 3.26
N PHE A 229 -5.61 23.25 3.36
CA PHE A 229 -6.36 22.28 2.56
C PHE A 229 -7.85 22.30 2.89
N TYR A 230 -8.20 22.24 4.17
CA TYR A 230 -9.60 22.24 4.63
C TYR A 230 -10.23 23.65 4.69
N GLY A 231 -9.47 24.70 4.39
CA GLY A 231 -9.95 26.10 4.39
C GLY A 231 -10.23 26.67 5.79
N ARG A 232 -9.85 25.99 6.85
CA ARG A 232 -10.01 26.39 8.27
C ARG A 232 -9.05 25.64 9.19
N PRO A 233 -8.72 26.17 10.37
CA PRO A 233 -7.92 25.44 11.35
C PRO A 233 -8.53 24.08 11.64
N SER A 234 -7.73 23.04 11.47
CA SER A 234 -8.19 21.64 11.57
C SER A 234 -7.17 20.83 12.37
N PRO A 235 -7.47 20.50 13.64
CA PRO A 235 -6.57 19.70 14.48
C PRO A 235 -6.70 18.21 14.14
N VAL A 236 -6.33 17.84 12.91
CA VAL A 236 -6.55 16.52 12.32
C VAL A 236 -6.05 15.38 13.20
N LEU A 237 -4.84 15.51 13.75
CA LEU A 237 -4.27 14.47 14.62
C LEU A 237 -5.08 14.31 15.91
N LEU A 238 -5.54 15.42 16.52
CA LEU A 238 -6.37 15.37 17.74
C LEU A 238 -7.74 14.79 17.45
N ASN A 239 -8.36 15.15 16.32
CA ASN A 239 -9.64 14.58 15.89
C ASN A 239 -9.52 13.06 15.70
N TYR A 240 -8.43 12.62 15.04
CA TYR A 240 -8.16 11.18 14.87
C TYR A 240 -7.97 10.47 16.22
N LEU A 241 -7.16 11.01 17.11
CA LEU A 241 -6.93 10.42 18.43
C LEU A 241 -8.23 10.37 19.26
N HIS A 242 -9.03 11.43 19.23
CA HIS A 242 -10.33 11.45 19.90
C HIS A 242 -11.22 10.33 19.38
N MET A 243 -11.38 10.21 18.06
CA MET A 243 -12.16 9.14 17.44
C MET A 243 -11.62 7.73 17.79
N ALA A 244 -10.29 7.55 17.74
CA ALA A 244 -9.66 6.26 18.05
C ALA A 244 -9.87 5.81 19.50
N ILE A 245 -9.92 6.78 20.44
CA ILE A 245 -10.14 6.51 21.88
C ILE A 245 -11.63 6.29 22.16
N THR A 246 -12.51 7.10 21.57
CA THR A 246 -13.95 7.07 21.89
C THR A 246 -14.74 6.05 21.07
N GLY A 247 -14.16 5.53 19.97
CA GLY A 247 -14.86 4.65 19.04
C GLY A 247 -16.00 5.34 18.29
N SER A 248 -16.01 6.67 18.19
CA SER A 248 -17.12 7.48 17.68
C SER A 248 -17.24 7.51 16.14
N GLY A 249 -16.73 6.49 15.44
CA GLY A 249 -16.89 6.36 13.98
C GLY A 249 -18.36 6.04 13.62
N PRO A 250 -18.85 6.52 12.45
CA PRO A 250 -20.25 6.34 12.04
C PRO A 250 -20.60 4.90 11.61
N LEU A 251 -19.62 4.06 11.35
CA LEU A 251 -19.81 2.68 10.90
C LEU A 251 -19.37 1.68 11.97
N PRO A 252 -20.16 0.63 12.24
CA PRO A 252 -19.71 -0.48 13.07
C PRO A 252 -18.61 -1.23 12.34
N LEU A 253 -17.36 -0.88 12.64
CA LEU A 253 -16.20 -1.63 12.14
C LEU A 253 -16.19 -3.00 12.80
N GLY A 254 -16.01 -4.06 12.00
CA GLY A 254 -15.94 -5.43 12.52
C GLY A 254 -14.87 -5.60 13.59
N THR A 255 -15.10 -6.48 14.54
CA THR A 255 -14.15 -6.82 15.60
C THR A 255 -13.45 -8.13 15.29
N TYR A 256 -12.13 -8.18 15.52
CA TYR A 256 -11.31 -9.34 15.24
C TYR A 256 -10.48 -9.74 16.46
N PRO A 257 -10.12 -11.04 16.60
CA PRO A 257 -9.35 -11.53 17.74
C PRO A 257 -7.94 -10.90 17.77
N TRP A 258 -7.32 -10.87 18.95
CA TRP A 258 -5.99 -10.28 19.15
C TRP A 258 -4.89 -10.93 18.27
N PHE A 259 -5.02 -12.21 17.95
CA PHE A 259 -4.08 -12.97 17.13
C PHE A 259 -4.33 -12.85 15.61
N TYR A 260 -5.24 -11.98 15.19
CA TYR A 260 -5.64 -11.79 13.78
C TYR A 260 -4.46 -11.72 12.81
N TYR A 261 -3.41 -10.98 13.17
CA TYR A 261 -2.27 -10.77 12.27
C TYR A 261 -1.44 -12.03 12.02
N VAL A 262 -1.43 -13.01 12.92
CA VAL A 262 -0.62 -14.24 12.77
C VAL A 262 -1.02 -15.05 11.52
N PRO A 263 -2.26 -15.52 11.37
CA PRO A 263 -2.66 -16.24 10.17
C PRO A 263 -2.61 -15.36 8.90
N TRP A 264 -2.88 -14.06 9.04
CA TRP A 264 -2.89 -13.16 7.91
C TRP A 264 -1.48 -12.83 7.38
N ILE A 265 -0.46 -12.72 8.22
CA ILE A 265 0.94 -12.62 7.78
C ILE A 265 1.33 -13.89 7.00
N ILE A 266 0.98 -15.08 7.50
CA ILE A 266 1.26 -16.35 6.81
C ILE A 266 0.59 -16.37 5.43
N LYS A 267 -0.69 -15.99 5.37
CA LYS A 267 -1.47 -16.00 4.13
C LYS A 267 -0.97 -14.92 3.15
N TYR A 268 -0.93 -13.65 3.55
CA TYR A 268 -0.69 -12.53 2.63
C TYR A 268 0.77 -12.34 2.24
N ALA A 269 1.75 -12.77 3.06
CA ALA A 269 3.14 -12.83 2.62
C ALA A 269 3.46 -14.13 1.86
N ILE A 270 2.45 -14.95 1.58
CA ILE A 270 2.50 -16.25 0.90
C ILE A 270 3.28 -17.30 1.70
N TRP A 271 2.61 -18.40 2.06
CA TRP A 271 3.28 -19.58 2.61
C TRP A 271 4.35 -20.11 1.61
N PRO A 272 5.60 -20.40 2.02
CA PRO A 272 6.13 -20.40 3.40
C PRO A 272 6.83 -19.09 3.84
N ILE A 273 6.90 -18.07 3.00
CA ILE A 273 7.59 -16.79 3.31
C ILE A 273 6.99 -16.14 4.56
N GLY A 274 5.66 -16.08 4.67
CA GLY A 274 4.98 -15.50 5.81
C GLY A 274 5.29 -16.21 7.14
N ALA A 275 5.38 -17.54 7.12
CA ALA A 275 5.78 -18.32 8.28
C ALA A 275 7.23 -18.04 8.69
N LEU A 276 8.14 -17.91 7.72
CA LEU A 276 9.53 -17.54 7.98
C LEU A 276 9.67 -16.16 8.59
N ILE A 277 8.86 -15.19 8.20
CA ILE A 277 8.83 -13.83 8.79
C ILE A 277 8.48 -13.91 10.28
N LEU A 278 7.42 -14.65 10.63
CA LEU A 278 7.02 -14.82 12.03
C LEU A 278 8.08 -15.55 12.86
N VAL A 279 8.61 -16.66 12.34
CA VAL A 279 9.67 -17.42 13.01
C VAL A 279 10.93 -16.56 13.19
N ALA A 280 11.30 -15.78 12.18
CA ALA A 280 12.45 -14.88 12.26
C ALA A 280 12.25 -13.78 13.32
N LEU A 281 11.06 -13.19 13.40
CA LEU A 281 10.74 -12.19 14.41
C LEU A 281 10.83 -12.78 15.83
N LEU A 282 10.25 -13.95 16.05
CA LEU A 282 10.29 -14.66 17.34
C LEU A 282 11.73 -15.04 17.72
N LEU A 283 12.50 -15.58 16.76
CA LEU A 283 13.89 -15.96 16.97
C LEU A 283 14.75 -14.73 17.32
N LEU A 284 14.59 -13.62 16.57
CA LEU A 284 15.31 -12.39 16.84
C LEU A 284 14.96 -11.83 18.21
N THR A 285 13.70 -11.89 18.60
CA THR A 285 13.22 -11.47 19.92
C THR A 285 13.87 -12.30 21.04
N TRP A 286 13.96 -13.61 20.85
CA TRP A 286 14.56 -14.49 21.86
C TRP A 286 16.08 -14.33 21.95
N ARG A 287 16.77 -14.25 20.80
CA ARG A 287 18.24 -14.23 20.75
C ARG A 287 18.85 -12.85 20.92
N SER A 288 18.13 -11.82 20.49
CA SER A 288 18.61 -10.44 20.49
C SER A 288 17.52 -9.45 20.91
N PRO A 289 16.96 -9.59 22.14
CA PRO A 289 15.81 -8.78 22.60
C PRO A 289 16.12 -7.28 22.69
N ARG A 290 17.39 -6.91 22.74
CA ARG A 290 17.84 -5.50 22.77
C ARG A 290 18.08 -4.89 21.39
N SER A 291 17.83 -5.63 20.31
CA SER A 291 18.02 -5.12 18.95
C SER A 291 16.93 -4.09 18.59
N TRP A 292 17.30 -3.07 17.84
CA TRP A 292 16.38 -2.01 17.45
C TRP A 292 15.14 -2.48 16.65
N PRO A 293 15.20 -3.51 15.77
CA PRO A 293 14.00 -3.98 15.09
C PRO A 293 12.96 -4.55 16.05
N VAL A 294 13.41 -5.25 17.11
CA VAL A 294 12.51 -5.79 18.14
C VAL A 294 11.77 -4.67 18.88
N TRP A 295 12.49 -3.61 19.26
CA TRP A 295 11.90 -2.45 19.92
C TRP A 295 10.98 -1.62 19.02
N THR A 296 11.19 -1.64 17.71
CA THR A 296 10.34 -0.94 16.74
C THR A 296 9.08 -1.73 16.41
N VAL A 297 9.23 -3.04 16.18
CA VAL A 297 8.15 -3.88 15.64
C VAL A 297 7.14 -4.29 16.72
N TRP A 298 7.60 -4.74 17.88
CA TRP A 298 6.70 -5.28 18.90
C TRP A 298 5.70 -4.28 19.48
N PRO A 299 6.09 -3.04 19.88
CA PRO A 299 5.09 -2.09 20.39
C PRO A 299 3.97 -1.86 19.37
N TYR A 300 4.31 -1.74 18.10
CA TYR A 300 3.35 -1.54 17.03
C TYR A 300 2.40 -2.73 16.86
N LEU A 301 2.94 -3.95 16.76
CA LEU A 301 2.14 -5.18 16.64
C LEU A 301 1.23 -5.40 17.86
N LEU A 302 1.73 -5.12 19.06
CA LEU A 302 0.96 -5.27 20.31
C LEU A 302 -0.21 -4.29 20.32
N VAL A 303 0.01 -3.01 20.01
CA VAL A 303 -1.08 -2.02 19.98
C VAL A 303 -2.10 -2.39 18.90
N LEU A 304 -1.68 -2.76 17.70
CA LEU A 304 -2.60 -3.20 16.65
C LEU A 304 -3.40 -4.46 17.06
N SER A 305 -2.78 -5.36 17.83
CA SER A 305 -3.46 -6.57 18.33
C SER A 305 -4.53 -6.25 19.38
N LEU A 306 -4.39 -5.15 20.12
CA LEU A 306 -5.36 -4.70 21.11
C LEU A 306 -6.54 -3.91 20.49
N VAL A 307 -6.32 -3.23 19.36
CA VAL A 307 -7.39 -2.49 18.67
C VAL A 307 -8.42 -3.47 18.12
N PRO A 308 -9.74 -3.27 18.36
CA PRO A 308 -10.79 -4.20 17.91
C PRO A 308 -10.83 -4.36 16.39
N HIS A 309 -10.83 -3.27 15.66
CA HIS A 309 -10.83 -3.28 14.19
C HIS A 309 -9.42 -3.53 13.64
N LYS A 310 -9.29 -4.52 12.75
CA LYS A 310 -8.01 -4.94 12.20
C LYS A 310 -8.10 -5.10 10.69
N GLU A 311 -7.07 -4.61 10.00
CA GLU A 311 -6.88 -4.82 8.58
C GLU A 311 -5.43 -5.19 8.29
N VAL A 312 -5.21 -6.03 7.28
CA VAL A 312 -3.84 -6.47 6.91
C VAL A 312 -2.95 -5.30 6.52
N ARG A 313 -3.50 -4.29 5.86
CA ARG A 313 -2.74 -3.09 5.45
C ARG A 313 -2.14 -2.29 6.62
N PHE A 314 -2.68 -2.44 7.84
CA PHE A 314 -2.07 -1.80 9.02
C PHE A 314 -0.66 -2.32 9.33
N LEU A 315 -0.26 -3.46 8.75
CA LEU A 315 1.11 -3.97 8.83
C LEU A 315 2.06 -3.34 7.79
N PHE A 316 1.54 -2.68 6.76
CA PHE A 316 2.34 -2.15 5.65
C PHE A 316 3.45 -1.17 6.08
N PRO A 317 3.27 -0.33 7.12
CA PRO A 317 4.37 0.52 7.60
C PRO A 317 5.62 -0.22 8.08
N LEU A 318 5.51 -1.52 8.39
CA LEU A 318 6.64 -2.32 8.89
C LEU A 318 7.30 -3.21 7.82
N VAL A 319 6.76 -3.30 6.60
CA VAL A 319 7.22 -4.28 5.60
C VAL A 319 8.68 -4.11 5.20
N ASP A 320 9.18 -2.88 5.19
CA ASP A 320 10.58 -2.58 4.90
C ASP A 320 11.56 -3.07 5.97
N LEU A 321 11.06 -3.39 7.15
CA LEU A 321 11.87 -3.98 8.22
C LEU A 321 12.02 -5.50 8.09
N VAL A 322 11.20 -6.15 7.27
CA VAL A 322 11.22 -7.61 7.10
C VAL A 322 12.59 -8.13 6.64
N PRO A 323 13.25 -7.55 5.61
CA PRO A 323 14.58 -8.02 5.18
C PRO A 323 15.62 -8.01 6.29
N VAL A 324 15.65 -6.96 7.12
CA VAL A 324 16.61 -6.87 8.22
C VAL A 324 16.26 -7.84 9.35
N VAL A 325 14.98 -8.04 9.66
CA VAL A 325 14.53 -9.04 10.65
C VAL A 325 14.96 -10.44 10.22
N LEU A 326 14.72 -10.81 8.94
CA LEU A 326 15.11 -12.12 8.40
C LEU A 326 16.62 -12.35 8.50
N VAL A 327 17.43 -11.36 8.13
CA VAL A 327 18.89 -11.51 8.09
C VAL A 327 19.50 -11.50 9.48
N LEU A 328 19.05 -10.63 10.38
CA LEU A 328 19.55 -10.62 11.76
C LEU A 328 19.11 -11.87 12.54
N ALA A 329 17.90 -12.36 12.31
CA ALA A 329 17.46 -13.64 12.86
C ALA A 329 18.33 -14.80 12.36
N TRP A 330 18.64 -14.83 11.06
CA TRP A 330 19.56 -15.80 10.49
C TRP A 330 20.96 -15.75 11.13
N GLN A 331 21.50 -14.56 11.38
CA GLN A 331 22.78 -14.40 12.07
C GLN A 331 22.74 -14.94 13.49
N ALA A 332 21.61 -14.73 14.19
CA ALA A 332 21.40 -15.20 15.54
C ALA A 332 21.15 -16.71 15.66
N LEU A 333 20.86 -17.39 14.54
CA LEU A 333 20.64 -18.83 14.52
C LEU A 333 21.99 -19.56 14.73
N PRO A 334 22.09 -20.46 15.73
CA PRO A 334 23.33 -21.19 15.98
C PRO A 334 23.70 -22.10 14.81
N GLU A 335 25.01 -22.26 14.61
CA GLU A 335 25.50 -23.20 13.61
C GLU A 335 25.07 -24.63 14.00
N GLY A 336 24.47 -25.37 13.05
CA GLY A 336 23.96 -26.69 13.32
C GLY A 336 23.16 -27.27 12.17
N ARG A 337 22.52 -28.40 12.43
CA ARG A 337 21.73 -29.14 11.42
C ARG A 337 20.58 -28.29 10.86
N ALA A 338 19.84 -27.58 11.72
CA ALA A 338 18.71 -26.74 11.32
C ALA A 338 19.14 -25.63 10.36
N LYS A 339 20.24 -24.91 10.66
CA LYS A 339 20.77 -23.85 9.80
C LYS A 339 21.22 -24.40 8.44
N ARG A 340 21.91 -25.57 8.45
CA ARG A 340 22.33 -26.24 7.20
C ARG A 340 21.15 -26.70 6.37
N THR A 341 20.09 -27.23 6.98
CA THR A 341 18.87 -27.64 6.26
C THR A 341 18.18 -26.44 5.63
N LEU A 342 18.00 -25.33 6.38
CA LEU A 342 17.42 -24.10 5.86
C LEU A 342 18.28 -23.45 4.74
N ALA A 343 19.61 -23.62 4.78
CA ALA A 343 20.53 -23.15 3.74
C ALA A 343 20.60 -24.09 2.53
N SER A 344 19.95 -25.25 2.58
CA SER A 344 19.98 -26.22 1.47
C SER A 344 19.24 -25.70 0.24
N HIS A 345 19.68 -26.10 -0.94
CA HIS A 345 19.01 -25.80 -2.19
C HIS A 345 17.55 -26.28 -2.22
N ALA A 346 17.24 -27.37 -1.53
CA ALA A 346 15.89 -27.92 -1.42
C ALA A 346 14.90 -26.95 -0.74
N VAL A 347 15.39 -26.06 0.13
CA VAL A 347 14.58 -25.01 0.79
C VAL A 347 14.69 -23.68 0.07
N LEU A 348 15.90 -23.25 -0.28
CA LEU A 348 16.11 -21.92 -0.85
C LEU A 348 15.53 -21.77 -2.27
N VAL A 349 15.65 -22.79 -3.12
CA VAL A 349 15.16 -22.71 -4.51
C VAL A 349 13.64 -22.52 -4.56
N PRO A 350 12.80 -23.29 -3.85
CA PRO A 350 11.36 -23.04 -3.81
C PRO A 350 11.01 -21.63 -3.28
N LEU A 351 11.70 -21.16 -2.24
CA LEU A 351 11.48 -19.80 -1.70
C LEU A 351 11.77 -18.72 -2.73
N VAL A 352 12.87 -18.85 -3.46
CA VAL A 352 13.23 -17.89 -4.53
C VAL A 352 12.22 -17.96 -5.67
N VAL A 353 11.80 -19.16 -6.09
CA VAL A 353 10.78 -19.32 -7.15
C VAL A 353 9.45 -18.69 -6.73
N ILE A 354 8.96 -18.99 -5.53
CA ILE A 354 7.73 -18.38 -5.00
C ILE A 354 7.85 -16.86 -4.97
N ASN A 355 8.98 -16.33 -4.48
CA ASN A 355 9.21 -14.88 -4.42
C ASN A 355 9.20 -14.25 -5.83
N LEU A 356 9.86 -14.86 -6.82
CA LEU A 356 9.92 -14.34 -8.18
C LEU A 356 8.55 -14.40 -8.88
N CYS A 357 7.83 -15.51 -8.74
CA CYS A 357 6.47 -15.62 -9.28
C CYS A 357 5.53 -14.58 -8.66
N ALA A 358 5.56 -14.44 -7.33
CA ALA A 358 4.73 -13.45 -6.63
C ALA A 358 5.09 -12.01 -7.01
N LEU A 359 6.40 -11.70 -7.13
CA LEU A 359 6.88 -10.40 -7.58
C LEU A 359 6.38 -10.08 -8.98
N LEU A 360 6.48 -11.03 -9.91
CA LEU A 360 6.00 -10.86 -11.27
C LEU A 360 4.50 -10.60 -11.28
N VAL A 361 3.71 -11.45 -10.63
CA VAL A 361 2.24 -11.31 -10.58
C VAL A 361 1.84 -9.97 -9.97
N ALA A 362 2.37 -9.63 -8.78
CA ALA A 362 2.05 -8.38 -8.10
C ALA A 362 2.50 -7.13 -8.88
N GLY A 363 3.61 -7.26 -9.63
CA GLY A 363 4.17 -6.17 -10.43
C GLY A 363 3.40 -5.85 -11.70
N ILE A 364 2.70 -6.83 -12.30
CA ILE A 364 2.03 -6.66 -13.60
C ILE A 364 0.50 -6.76 -13.55
N THR A 365 -0.08 -7.01 -12.38
CA THR A 365 -1.55 -7.05 -12.22
C THR A 365 -2.06 -5.78 -11.53
N ALA A 366 -3.30 -5.40 -11.84
CA ALA A 366 -3.97 -4.32 -11.15
C ALA A 366 -4.13 -4.65 -9.65
N ALA A 367 -4.00 -3.63 -8.81
CA ALA A 367 -4.14 -3.78 -7.37
C ALA A 367 -5.60 -3.91 -6.92
N GLY A 368 -5.81 -4.44 -5.72
CA GLY A 368 -7.11 -4.55 -5.07
C GLY A 368 -8.11 -5.38 -5.86
N THR A 369 -9.28 -4.80 -6.13
CA THR A 369 -10.37 -5.47 -6.87
C THR A 369 -10.20 -5.43 -8.39
N GLY A 370 -9.13 -4.83 -8.93
CA GLY A 370 -8.92 -4.72 -10.37
C GLY A 370 -9.86 -3.76 -11.10
N ARG A 371 -10.63 -2.93 -10.38
CA ARG A 371 -11.63 -2.01 -10.99
C ARG A 371 -11.01 -0.99 -11.95
N THR A 372 -9.75 -0.60 -11.76
CA THR A 372 -9.05 0.27 -12.71
C THR A 372 -8.81 -0.38 -14.07
N ARG A 373 -8.74 -1.72 -14.13
CA ARG A 373 -8.66 -2.42 -15.41
C ARG A 373 -9.97 -2.30 -16.19
N LEU A 374 -11.13 -2.39 -15.51
CA LEU A 374 -12.42 -2.14 -16.13
C LEU A 374 -12.54 -0.67 -16.60
N ALA A 375 -12.08 0.28 -15.77
CA ALA A 375 -12.04 1.68 -16.13
C ALA A 375 -11.16 1.96 -17.36
N GLY A 376 -10.01 1.28 -17.48
CA GLY A 376 -9.18 1.34 -18.68
C GLY A 376 -9.89 0.83 -19.92
N ALA A 377 -10.58 -0.32 -19.82
CA ALA A 377 -11.37 -0.86 -20.93
C ALA A 377 -12.49 0.10 -21.36
N LEU A 378 -13.23 0.69 -20.42
CA LEU A 378 -14.26 1.71 -20.71
C LEU A 378 -13.73 2.88 -21.54
N ARG A 379 -12.51 3.33 -21.29
CA ARG A 379 -11.90 4.46 -22.00
C ARG A 379 -11.41 4.09 -23.41
N HIS A 380 -11.13 2.82 -23.64
CA HIS A 380 -10.74 2.31 -24.97
C HIS A 380 -11.95 2.04 -25.87
N GLU A 381 -13.13 1.82 -25.29
CA GLU A 381 -14.36 1.62 -26.05
C GLU A 381 -14.90 2.96 -26.56
N HIS A 382 -14.92 3.13 -27.88
CA HIS A 382 -15.44 4.33 -28.54
C HIS A 382 -16.93 4.18 -28.80
N VAL A 383 -17.75 4.53 -27.80
CA VAL A 383 -19.21 4.63 -28.01
C VAL A 383 -19.60 6.09 -28.20
N PRO A 384 -20.13 6.47 -29.36
CA PRO A 384 -20.50 7.86 -29.64
C PRO A 384 -21.68 8.32 -28.78
N GLY A 385 -21.63 9.58 -28.35
CA GLY A 385 -22.68 10.24 -27.58
C GLY A 385 -22.64 10.00 -26.08
N PRO A 386 -23.66 10.42 -25.32
CA PRO A 386 -23.79 10.17 -23.91
C PRO A 386 -23.90 8.68 -23.62
N THR A 387 -23.12 8.21 -22.65
CA THR A 387 -23.07 6.80 -22.23
C THR A 387 -23.46 6.66 -20.78
N THR A 388 -23.92 5.48 -20.39
CA THR A 388 -24.29 5.15 -19.02
C THR A 388 -23.60 3.88 -18.57
N ILE A 389 -23.19 3.84 -17.29
CA ILE A 389 -22.67 2.63 -16.66
C ILE A 389 -23.60 2.22 -15.52
N GLY A 390 -23.97 0.94 -15.48
CA GLY A 390 -24.79 0.35 -14.44
C GLY A 390 -24.11 -0.89 -13.82
N TYR A 391 -24.60 -1.32 -12.67
CA TYR A 391 -24.06 -2.44 -11.93
C TYR A 391 -25.17 -3.47 -11.64
N ALA A 392 -24.98 -4.71 -12.07
CA ALA A 392 -25.88 -5.83 -11.77
C ALA A 392 -25.62 -6.36 -10.34
N LEU A 393 -25.69 -5.46 -9.36
CA LEU A 393 -25.36 -5.69 -7.95
C LEU A 393 -26.31 -4.89 -7.06
N ASP A 394 -26.44 -5.31 -5.80
CA ASP A 394 -27.06 -4.47 -4.77
C ASP A 394 -26.12 -3.31 -4.37
N GLU A 395 -26.62 -2.36 -3.61
CA GLU A 395 -25.85 -1.18 -3.21
C GLU A 395 -24.55 -1.55 -2.44
N VAL A 396 -24.59 -2.57 -1.60
CA VAL A 396 -23.42 -3.06 -0.86
C VAL A 396 -22.37 -3.66 -1.80
N GLY A 397 -22.82 -4.41 -2.81
CA GLY A 397 -21.93 -4.97 -3.85
C GLY A 397 -21.31 -3.90 -4.73
N ILE A 398 -22.03 -2.85 -5.07
CA ILE A 398 -21.56 -1.72 -5.88
C ILE A 398 -20.35 -1.05 -5.23
N TRP A 399 -20.39 -0.77 -3.94
CA TRP A 399 -19.26 -0.16 -3.24
C TRP A 399 -17.93 -0.89 -3.45
N LYS A 400 -17.96 -2.21 -3.62
CA LYS A 400 -16.77 -3.04 -3.83
C LYS A 400 -16.16 -2.91 -5.22
N ILE A 401 -16.94 -2.46 -6.23
CA ILE A 401 -16.51 -2.47 -7.64
C ILE A 401 -16.77 -1.14 -8.37
N ARG A 402 -17.50 -0.23 -7.76
CA ARG A 402 -17.81 1.08 -8.35
C ARG A 402 -16.55 1.75 -8.88
N ILE A 403 -16.59 2.17 -10.13
CA ILE A 403 -15.50 2.92 -10.73
C ILE A 403 -15.62 4.37 -10.29
N PRO A 404 -14.59 4.94 -9.62
CA PRO A 404 -14.63 6.34 -9.20
C PRO A 404 -14.74 7.30 -10.38
N SER A 405 -15.45 8.42 -10.17
CA SER A 405 -15.66 9.46 -11.17
C SER A 405 -14.36 9.97 -11.81
N PHE A 406 -13.26 9.99 -11.05
CA PHE A 406 -11.93 10.35 -11.54
C PHE A 406 -11.47 9.53 -12.76
N TYR A 407 -11.89 8.28 -12.89
CA TYR A 407 -11.51 7.38 -13.99
C TYR A 407 -12.58 7.28 -15.08
N LEU A 408 -13.79 7.77 -14.84
CA LEU A 408 -14.85 7.71 -15.84
C LEU A 408 -14.60 8.71 -16.98
N PRO A 409 -14.98 8.38 -18.23
CA PRO A 409 -15.09 9.34 -19.32
C PRO A 409 -16.05 10.47 -18.97
N THR A 410 -15.79 11.68 -19.46
CA THR A 410 -16.60 12.87 -19.15
C THR A 410 -18.03 12.81 -19.69
N ASN A 411 -18.28 11.99 -20.73
CA ASN A 411 -19.60 11.77 -21.33
C ASN A 411 -20.36 10.59 -20.70
N MET A 412 -19.84 10.01 -19.59
CA MET A 412 -20.42 8.82 -18.95
C MET A 412 -21.11 9.19 -17.63
N THR A 413 -22.34 8.70 -17.47
CA THR A 413 -23.11 8.84 -16.23
C THR A 413 -23.21 7.50 -15.51
N ASP A 414 -22.86 7.48 -14.23
CA ASP A 414 -23.06 6.32 -13.34
C ASP A 414 -24.51 6.32 -12.86
N ILE A 415 -25.26 5.27 -13.22
CA ILE A 415 -26.68 5.11 -12.85
C ILE A 415 -26.90 4.17 -11.67
N GLY A 416 -25.82 3.66 -11.06
CA GLY A 416 -25.89 2.78 -9.89
C GLY A 416 -26.42 1.37 -10.20
N SER A 417 -27.22 0.81 -9.29
CA SER A 417 -27.80 -0.53 -9.43
C SER A 417 -28.74 -0.62 -10.62
N TRP A 418 -28.59 -1.69 -11.40
CA TRP A 418 -29.46 -1.98 -12.52
C TRP A 418 -29.84 -3.48 -12.54
N ARG A 419 -31.12 -3.77 -12.77
CA ARG A 419 -31.65 -5.13 -12.93
C ARG A 419 -32.45 -5.23 -14.24
N SER A 420 -32.32 -6.36 -14.92
CA SER A 420 -33.13 -6.65 -16.11
C SER A 420 -34.62 -6.63 -15.74
N GLY A 421 -35.43 -5.88 -16.49
CA GLY A 421 -36.87 -5.70 -16.23
C GLY A 421 -37.19 -4.54 -15.28
N SER A 422 -36.22 -3.75 -14.83
CA SER A 422 -36.51 -2.48 -14.16
C SER A 422 -36.99 -1.43 -15.19
N ASP A 423 -37.82 -0.46 -14.74
CA ASP A 423 -38.33 0.64 -15.58
C ASP A 423 -37.20 1.56 -16.10
N ASN A 424 -35.99 1.41 -15.59
CA ASN A 424 -34.80 2.14 -16.07
C ASN A 424 -34.34 1.63 -17.44
N THR A 425 -34.02 2.57 -18.33
CA THR A 425 -33.38 2.25 -19.60
C THR A 425 -32.10 1.46 -19.40
N ALA A 426 -31.92 0.38 -20.16
CA ALA A 426 -30.76 -0.49 -20.05
C ALA A 426 -29.44 0.32 -20.28
N PRO A 427 -28.43 0.19 -19.39
CA PRO A 427 -27.19 0.96 -19.47
C PRO A 427 -26.40 0.61 -20.74
N THR A 428 -25.55 1.53 -21.18
CA THR A 428 -24.61 1.29 -22.29
C THR A 428 -23.55 0.26 -21.86
N PHE A 429 -23.03 0.41 -20.65
CA PHE A 429 -22.07 -0.51 -20.04
C PHE A 429 -22.64 -1.11 -18.76
N LEU A 430 -22.38 -2.39 -18.54
CA LEU A 430 -22.85 -3.12 -17.37
C LEU A 430 -21.68 -3.85 -16.69
N ILE A 431 -21.54 -3.67 -15.38
CA ILE A 431 -20.62 -4.47 -14.55
C ILE A 431 -21.43 -5.51 -13.79
N ALA A 432 -21.02 -6.77 -13.92
CA ALA A 432 -21.64 -7.89 -13.22
C ALA A 432 -20.58 -8.85 -12.68
N PRO A 433 -20.84 -9.57 -11.58
CA PRO A 433 -19.94 -10.63 -11.11
C PRO A 433 -19.92 -11.77 -12.15
N LEU A 434 -18.76 -12.42 -12.30
CA LEU A 434 -18.69 -13.67 -13.03
C LEU A 434 -19.58 -14.69 -12.28
N PRO A 435 -20.50 -15.39 -12.95
CA PRO A 435 -21.25 -16.45 -12.34
C PRO A 435 -20.31 -17.49 -11.74
N ASP A 436 -20.57 -17.91 -10.50
CA ASP A 436 -19.77 -18.95 -9.84
C ASP A 436 -19.84 -20.22 -10.69
N PRO A 437 -18.71 -20.74 -11.21
CA PRO A 437 -18.69 -21.98 -11.99
C PRO A 437 -19.17 -23.22 -11.18
N ARG A 438 -19.31 -23.10 -9.86
CA ARG A 438 -19.90 -24.13 -8.99
C ARG A 438 -21.43 -24.09 -9.01
N MET A 439 -22.05 -23.01 -9.47
CA MET A 439 -23.48 -22.96 -9.70
C MET A 439 -23.81 -23.74 -10.98
N SER A 440 -24.79 -24.59 -10.92
CA SER A 440 -25.17 -25.62 -11.92
C SER A 440 -25.57 -25.10 -13.32
N ASN A 441 -25.30 -23.84 -13.63
CA ASN A 441 -25.49 -23.27 -14.95
C ASN A 441 -24.27 -22.44 -15.37
N PRO A 442 -23.22 -23.05 -15.99
CA PRO A 442 -22.06 -22.34 -16.53
C PRO A 442 -22.43 -21.45 -17.74
N ALA A 443 -23.64 -21.55 -18.24
CA ALA A 443 -24.19 -20.71 -19.29
C ALA A 443 -24.89 -19.45 -18.72
N ALA A 444 -24.51 -18.91 -17.60
CA ALA A 444 -24.82 -17.53 -17.29
C ALA A 444 -24.02 -16.66 -18.29
N THR A 445 -24.45 -16.77 -19.50
CA THR A 445 -24.16 -15.97 -20.67
C THR A 445 -24.29 -14.50 -20.29
N ALA A 446 -23.53 -13.67 -20.97
CA ALA A 446 -23.72 -12.23 -20.95
C ALA A 446 -25.23 -11.90 -20.84
N PRO A 447 -25.62 -10.91 -20.02
CA PRO A 447 -27.02 -10.50 -20.00
C PRO A 447 -27.53 -10.30 -21.42
N ALA A 448 -28.77 -10.70 -21.71
CA ALA A 448 -29.31 -10.65 -23.07
C ALA A 448 -29.10 -9.26 -23.69
N GLY A 449 -28.50 -9.21 -24.87
CA GLY A 449 -28.17 -7.96 -25.57
C GLY A 449 -26.86 -7.27 -25.12
N TYR A 450 -26.01 -7.97 -24.38
CA TYR A 450 -24.70 -7.46 -23.96
C TYR A 450 -23.57 -8.38 -24.42
N GLU A 451 -22.43 -7.79 -24.71
CA GLU A 451 -21.18 -8.48 -25.07
C GLU A 451 -20.08 -8.17 -24.04
N ARG A 452 -19.33 -9.20 -23.64
CA ARG A 452 -18.23 -9.06 -22.69
C ARG A 452 -17.03 -8.41 -23.34
N ILE A 453 -16.49 -7.34 -22.72
CA ILE A 453 -15.30 -6.62 -23.21
C ILE A 453 -14.09 -6.75 -22.27
N ALA A 454 -14.30 -6.85 -20.94
CA ALA A 454 -13.21 -6.93 -19.99
C ALA A 454 -13.57 -7.72 -18.73
N ALA A 455 -12.55 -8.03 -17.94
CA ALA A 455 -12.66 -8.59 -16.60
C ALA A 455 -11.69 -7.85 -15.65
N THR A 456 -11.99 -7.86 -14.35
CA THR A 456 -11.10 -7.28 -13.32
C THR A 456 -9.72 -7.91 -13.31
N GLU A 457 -9.62 -9.17 -13.76
CA GLU A 457 -8.38 -9.94 -13.78
C GLU A 457 -8.10 -10.52 -15.15
N PRO A 458 -6.80 -10.64 -15.51
CA PRO A 458 -6.40 -11.44 -16.66
C PRO A 458 -6.70 -12.92 -16.44
N SER A 459 -7.17 -13.62 -17.47
CA SER A 459 -7.52 -15.05 -17.38
C SER A 459 -6.36 -15.94 -16.94
N TRP A 460 -5.12 -15.59 -17.28
CA TRP A 460 -3.92 -16.37 -16.91
C TRP A 460 -3.58 -16.26 -15.41
N VAL A 461 -4.04 -15.23 -14.71
CA VAL A 461 -3.80 -15.03 -13.27
C VAL A 461 -4.85 -15.74 -12.42
N GLU A 462 -6.03 -15.94 -12.94
CA GLU A 462 -7.17 -16.53 -12.22
C GLU A 462 -6.82 -17.86 -11.52
N PRO A 463 -6.13 -18.84 -12.17
CA PRO A 463 -5.74 -20.06 -11.50
C PRO A 463 -4.77 -19.84 -10.32
N LEU A 464 -3.86 -18.87 -10.44
CA LEU A 464 -2.89 -18.55 -9.39
C LEU A 464 -3.58 -17.92 -8.18
N PHE A 465 -4.52 -17.00 -8.42
CA PHE A 465 -5.29 -16.39 -7.36
C PHE A 465 -6.21 -17.39 -6.67
N TRP A 466 -6.81 -18.30 -7.43
CA TRP A 466 -7.65 -19.36 -6.87
C TRP A 466 -6.84 -20.33 -5.99
N LEU A 467 -5.65 -20.71 -6.42
CA LEU A 467 -4.73 -21.51 -5.62
C LEU A 467 -4.33 -20.80 -4.32
N TYR A 468 -4.11 -19.49 -4.39
CA TYR A 468 -3.69 -18.69 -3.25
C TYR A 468 -4.86 -18.38 -2.27
N ASN A 469 -6.04 -18.10 -2.77
CA ASN A 469 -7.24 -17.75 -1.99
C ASN A 469 -8.50 -18.33 -2.62
N PRO A 470 -8.81 -19.63 -2.37
CA PRO A 470 -9.95 -20.31 -2.98
C PRO A 470 -11.30 -19.71 -2.58
N ASP A 471 -11.38 -18.99 -1.46
CA ASP A 471 -12.59 -18.32 -0.99
C ASP A 471 -12.76 -16.89 -1.55
N ARG A 472 -11.94 -16.53 -2.51
CA ARG A 472 -12.01 -15.23 -3.15
C ARG A 472 -13.34 -15.08 -3.91
N PRO A 473 -14.00 -13.89 -3.81
CA PRO A 473 -15.15 -13.62 -4.65
C PRO A 473 -14.77 -13.71 -6.15
N PRO A 474 -15.68 -14.15 -6.99
CA PRO A 474 -15.44 -14.25 -8.44
C PRO A 474 -15.08 -12.86 -9.02
N PRO A 475 -14.30 -12.82 -10.11
CA PRO A 475 -13.99 -11.58 -10.78
C PRO A 475 -15.23 -10.89 -11.31
N TYR A 476 -15.19 -9.58 -11.48
CA TYR A 476 -16.24 -8.82 -12.13
C TYR A 476 -15.96 -8.66 -13.61
N LEU A 477 -17.00 -8.67 -14.39
CA LEU A 477 -16.98 -8.55 -15.84
C LEU A 477 -17.60 -7.23 -16.27
N LEU A 478 -17.03 -6.62 -17.31
CA LEU A 478 -17.57 -5.46 -17.99
C LEU A 478 -18.18 -5.90 -19.31
N TYR A 479 -19.39 -5.45 -19.56
CA TYR A 479 -20.16 -5.71 -20.76
C TYR A 479 -20.54 -4.39 -21.45
N VAL A 480 -20.64 -4.42 -22.79
CA VAL A 480 -21.20 -3.35 -23.61
C VAL A 480 -22.49 -3.83 -24.30
N ARG A 481 -23.46 -2.95 -24.47
CA ARG A 481 -24.73 -3.26 -25.10
C ARG A 481 -24.54 -3.48 -26.61
N SER A 482 -24.92 -4.62 -27.14
CA SER A 482 -24.68 -5.04 -28.53
C SER A 482 -25.27 -4.08 -29.58
N SER A 483 -26.38 -3.40 -29.28
CA SER A 483 -26.98 -2.39 -30.17
C SER A 483 -26.20 -1.09 -30.33
N ARG A 484 -25.10 -0.91 -29.55
CA ARG A 484 -24.22 0.26 -29.56
C ARG A 484 -22.84 -0.02 -30.14
N ILE A 485 -22.52 -1.29 -30.43
CA ILE A 485 -21.32 -1.65 -31.18
C ILE A 485 -21.59 -1.23 -32.63
N GLY A 486 -20.97 -0.13 -33.04
CA GLY A 486 -21.08 0.30 -34.45
C GLY A 486 -20.55 -0.83 -35.34
N THR A 487 -21.33 -1.25 -36.30
CA THR A 487 -20.81 -1.99 -37.46
C THR A 487 -19.68 -1.15 -38.07
N PRO A 488 -18.51 -1.77 -38.36
CA PRO A 488 -17.33 -1.10 -38.87
C PRO A 488 -17.61 -0.36 -40.16
#